data_6b374f92745140a8a9c14cefcffb0e60
#
_entry.id   6b374f92745140a8a9c14cefcffb0e60
#
_cell.length_a   1.000
_cell.length_b   1.000
_cell.length_c   1.000
_cell.angle_alpha   90.00
_cell.angle_beta   90.00
_cell.angle_gamma   90.00
#
_symmetry.space_group_name_H-M   'P 1'
#
loop_
_entity.id
_entity.type
_entity.pdbx_description
1 polymer ?
#
loop_
_entity_poly.entity_id
_entity_poly.type
_entity_poly.pdbx_seq_one_letter_code
_entity_poly.pdbx_strand_id
1 'polypeptide(L)'
;MEDIARKAGVSRATVYRWFPGGRDELVSAAVTRAVADFFAALDDEIGEPADVATLLERGLAAGHRRLGEHATLQRALRDEADQIVPELASVMPIVLELLGAELARRLRRERLRPGVEPGEAADLLARMTLSWMGAGGSWDLDDPAAVRRLVRDQLLAGVLAEAPRG
;
A
#
# COMPACT_ATOMS: atom_id res chain seq x y z
N MET A 1 -15.92 1.21 -24.23
CA MET A 1 -16.92 0.17 -23.84
C MET A 1 -17.02 -0.96 -24.84
N GLU A 2 -17.08 -0.68 -26.14
CA GLU A 2 -17.16 -1.71 -27.19
C GLU A 2 -15.94 -2.64 -27.22
N ASP A 3 -14.73 -2.07 -27.14
CA ASP A 3 -13.48 -2.85 -27.10
C ASP A 3 -13.36 -3.69 -25.82
N ILE A 4 -13.89 -3.19 -24.70
CA ILE A 4 -13.92 -3.91 -23.43
C ILE A 4 -14.85 -5.12 -23.55
N ALA A 5 -16.06 -4.93 -24.07
CA ALA A 5 -17.03 -6.00 -24.28
C ALA A 5 -16.45 -7.09 -25.20
N ARG A 6 -15.82 -6.69 -26.30
CA ARG A 6 -15.15 -7.60 -27.24
C ARG A 6 -14.02 -8.40 -26.57
N LYS A 7 -13.14 -7.74 -25.80
CA LYS A 7 -12.04 -8.39 -25.08
C LYS A 7 -12.54 -9.35 -24.00
N ALA A 8 -13.65 -8.99 -23.32
CA ALA A 8 -14.26 -9.81 -22.28
C ALA A 8 -15.17 -10.94 -22.84
N GLY A 9 -15.40 -11.00 -24.17
CA GLY A 9 -16.25 -12.01 -24.79
C GLY A 9 -17.74 -11.87 -24.43
N VAL A 10 -18.19 -10.65 -24.07
CA VAL A 10 -19.59 -10.37 -23.68
C VAL A 10 -20.21 -9.29 -24.58
N SER A 11 -21.54 -9.17 -24.54
CA SER A 11 -22.22 -8.10 -25.28
C SER A 11 -22.02 -6.74 -24.59
N ARG A 12 -22.09 -5.65 -25.38
CA ARG A 12 -22.10 -4.29 -24.85
C ARG A 12 -23.23 -4.07 -23.84
N ALA A 13 -24.42 -4.64 -24.12
CA ALA A 13 -25.55 -4.56 -23.19
C ALA A 13 -25.27 -5.25 -21.85
N THR A 14 -24.50 -6.34 -21.85
CA THR A 14 -24.08 -7.03 -20.63
C THR A 14 -23.13 -6.14 -19.81
N VAL A 15 -22.18 -5.47 -20.45
CA VAL A 15 -21.27 -4.55 -19.75
C VAL A 15 -22.03 -3.39 -19.11
N TYR A 16 -22.96 -2.74 -19.85
CA TYR A 16 -23.78 -1.65 -19.30
C TYR A 16 -24.76 -2.11 -18.21
N ARG A 17 -25.18 -3.37 -18.21
CA ARG A 17 -25.98 -3.92 -17.11
C ARG A 17 -25.18 -4.08 -15.82
N TRP A 18 -23.89 -4.42 -15.93
CA TRP A 18 -22.99 -4.56 -14.77
C TRP A 18 -22.42 -3.23 -14.31
N PHE A 19 -22.22 -2.29 -15.23
CA PHE A 19 -21.65 -0.97 -14.98
C PHE A 19 -22.56 0.11 -15.61
N PRO A 20 -23.70 0.44 -14.95
CA PRO A 20 -24.66 1.44 -15.48
C PRO A 20 -24.03 2.82 -15.66
N GLY A 21 -23.08 3.22 -14.80
CA GLY A 21 -22.28 4.45 -14.91
C GLY A 21 -21.22 4.42 -16.02
N GLY A 22 -21.17 3.33 -16.79
CA GLY A 22 -20.34 3.25 -17.97
C GLY A 22 -18.85 3.03 -17.67
N ARG A 23 -18.00 3.80 -18.42
CA ARG A 23 -16.54 3.63 -18.34
C ARG A 23 -15.99 4.00 -16.97
N ASP A 24 -16.48 5.07 -16.38
CA ASP A 24 -15.94 5.59 -15.10
C ASP A 24 -16.21 4.61 -13.96
N GLU A 25 -17.43 4.07 -13.87
CA GLU A 25 -17.76 3.03 -12.88
C GLU A 25 -16.91 1.77 -13.07
N LEU A 26 -16.68 1.36 -14.32
CA LEU A 26 -15.85 0.21 -14.63
C LEU A 26 -14.40 0.45 -14.24
N VAL A 27 -13.84 1.63 -14.51
CA VAL A 27 -12.47 2.00 -14.12
C VAL A 27 -12.34 2.02 -12.60
N SER A 28 -13.29 2.65 -11.89
CA SER A 28 -13.32 2.69 -10.43
C SER A 28 -13.36 1.27 -9.83
N ALA A 29 -14.24 0.41 -10.32
CA ALA A 29 -14.33 -0.98 -9.87
C ALA A 29 -13.03 -1.76 -10.17
N ALA A 30 -12.41 -1.54 -11.33
CA ALA A 30 -11.17 -2.20 -11.70
C ALA A 30 -9.99 -1.74 -10.81
N VAL A 31 -9.88 -0.44 -10.52
CA VAL A 31 -8.86 0.09 -9.62
C VAL A 31 -9.05 -0.43 -8.21
N THR A 32 -10.28 -0.37 -7.68
CA THR A 32 -10.59 -0.90 -6.34
C THR A 32 -10.20 -2.37 -6.22
N ARG A 33 -10.55 -3.17 -7.23
CA ARG A 33 -10.19 -4.60 -7.26
C ARG A 33 -8.68 -4.80 -7.33
N ALA A 34 -7.98 -4.07 -8.20
CA ALA A 34 -6.54 -4.18 -8.35
C ALA A 34 -5.79 -3.81 -7.06
N VAL A 35 -6.26 -2.78 -6.34
CA VAL A 35 -5.71 -2.38 -5.04
C VAL A 35 -5.94 -3.49 -4.01
N ALA A 36 -7.15 -4.06 -3.94
CA ALA A 36 -7.45 -5.15 -3.01
C ALA A 36 -6.57 -6.39 -3.30
N ASP A 37 -6.43 -6.78 -4.56
CA ASP A 37 -5.60 -7.91 -4.97
C ASP A 37 -4.11 -7.66 -4.67
N PHE A 38 -3.63 -6.42 -4.86
CA PHE A 38 -2.28 -6.02 -4.53
C PHE A 38 -1.98 -6.20 -3.04
N PHE A 39 -2.86 -5.68 -2.16
CA PHE A 39 -2.64 -5.79 -0.72
C PHE A 39 -2.84 -7.21 -0.19
N ALA A 40 -3.76 -7.99 -0.75
CA ALA A 40 -3.91 -9.41 -0.40
C ALA A 40 -2.63 -10.20 -0.74
N ALA A 41 -2.10 -10.00 -1.94
CA ALA A 41 -0.85 -10.65 -2.35
C ALA A 41 0.38 -10.15 -1.58
N LEU A 42 0.36 -8.91 -1.10
CA LEU A 42 1.40 -8.34 -0.24
C LEU A 42 1.34 -8.96 1.16
N ASP A 43 0.14 -9.12 1.73
CA ASP A 43 -0.08 -9.76 3.03
C ASP A 43 0.39 -11.22 3.03
N ASP A 44 0.02 -11.98 1.99
CA ASP A 44 0.50 -13.37 1.80
C ASP A 44 2.03 -13.45 1.76
N GLU A 45 2.70 -12.49 1.10
CA GLU A 45 4.17 -12.48 0.99
C GLU A 45 4.86 -12.05 2.28
N ILE A 46 4.30 -11.08 3.00
CA ILE A 46 4.81 -10.62 4.30
C ILE A 46 4.69 -11.73 5.34
N GLY A 47 3.62 -12.51 5.28
CA GLY A 47 3.32 -13.59 6.21
C GLY A 47 3.07 -13.06 7.63
N GLU A 48 3.53 -13.81 8.64
CA GLU A 48 3.42 -13.42 10.05
C GLU A 48 4.74 -12.84 10.58
N PRO A 49 4.95 -11.51 10.51
CA PRO A 49 6.15 -10.88 11.04
C PRO A 49 6.15 -10.89 12.57
N ALA A 50 7.33 -11.11 13.16
CA ALA A 50 7.50 -11.22 14.61
C ALA A 50 7.18 -9.92 15.35
N ASP A 51 7.51 -8.77 14.75
CA ASP A 51 7.39 -7.43 15.33
C ASP A 51 7.03 -6.38 14.27
N VAL A 52 6.80 -5.14 14.72
CA VAL A 52 6.44 -4.02 13.84
C VAL A 52 7.58 -3.64 12.89
N ALA A 53 8.84 -3.79 13.29
CA ALA A 53 9.97 -3.47 12.44
C ALA A 53 10.03 -4.42 11.25
N THR A 54 9.94 -5.72 11.51
CA THR A 54 9.89 -6.76 10.47
C THR A 54 8.71 -6.58 9.51
N LEU A 55 7.54 -6.19 10.03
CA LEU A 55 6.37 -5.86 9.19
C LEU A 55 6.69 -4.74 8.23
N LEU A 56 7.24 -3.63 8.73
CA LEU A 56 7.56 -2.45 7.92
C LEU A 56 8.67 -2.75 6.90
N GLU A 57 9.71 -3.48 7.30
CA GLU A 57 10.80 -3.89 6.41
C GLU A 57 10.30 -4.73 5.24
N ARG A 58 9.54 -5.79 5.53
CA ARG A 58 8.97 -6.68 4.50
C ARG A 58 7.96 -5.93 3.64
N GLY A 59 7.07 -5.14 4.26
CA GLY A 59 6.05 -4.37 3.57
C GLY A 59 6.63 -3.36 2.58
N LEU A 60 7.67 -2.61 2.98
CA LEU A 60 8.35 -1.65 2.12
C LEU A 60 9.04 -2.34 0.94
N ALA A 61 9.86 -3.36 1.20
CA ALA A 61 10.62 -4.05 0.16
C ALA A 61 9.69 -4.76 -0.83
N ALA A 62 8.75 -5.57 -0.33
CA ALA A 62 7.83 -6.32 -1.18
C ALA A 62 6.87 -5.39 -1.93
N GLY A 63 6.33 -4.37 -1.27
CA GLY A 63 5.42 -3.41 -1.88
C GLY A 63 6.09 -2.59 -2.98
N HIS A 64 7.31 -2.09 -2.74
CA HIS A 64 8.09 -1.37 -3.75
C HIS A 64 8.34 -2.22 -4.99
N ARG A 65 8.85 -3.42 -4.81
CA ARG A 65 9.11 -4.37 -5.90
C ARG A 65 7.84 -4.66 -6.69
N ARG A 66 6.73 -5.01 -6.02
CA ARG A 66 5.45 -5.32 -6.67
C ARG A 66 4.89 -4.14 -7.46
N LEU A 67 4.99 -2.91 -6.93
CA LEU A 67 4.59 -1.71 -7.65
C LEU A 67 5.44 -1.49 -8.90
N GLY A 68 6.75 -1.68 -8.81
CA GLY A 68 7.67 -1.57 -9.95
C GLY A 68 7.40 -2.61 -11.03
N GLU A 69 7.10 -3.85 -10.64
CA GLU A 69 6.83 -4.96 -11.56
C GLU A 69 5.40 -4.96 -12.12
N HIS A 70 4.49 -4.13 -11.60
CA HIS A 70 3.09 -4.12 -12.01
C HIS A 70 2.91 -3.41 -13.35
N ALA A 71 3.26 -4.09 -14.45
CA ALA A 71 3.30 -3.54 -15.81
C ALA A 71 2.01 -2.81 -16.23
N THR A 72 0.82 -3.34 -15.85
CA THR A 72 -0.47 -2.72 -16.17
C THR A 72 -0.64 -1.39 -15.46
N LEU A 73 -0.31 -1.29 -14.16
CA LEU A 73 -0.37 -0.04 -13.40
C LEU A 73 0.62 0.97 -13.97
N GLN A 74 1.86 0.56 -14.22
CA GLN A 74 2.90 1.42 -14.78
C GLN A 74 2.51 1.99 -16.15
N ARG A 75 1.86 1.18 -16.99
CA ARG A 75 1.31 1.64 -18.28
C ARG A 75 0.16 2.62 -18.07
N ALA A 76 -0.81 2.28 -17.23
CA ALA A 76 -1.97 3.12 -16.96
C ALA A 76 -1.55 4.49 -16.40
N LEU A 77 -0.58 4.54 -15.49
CA LEU A 77 -0.02 5.79 -14.95
C LEU A 77 0.72 6.63 -16.01
N ARG A 78 1.33 6.00 -17.03
CA ARG A 78 1.97 6.74 -18.12
C ARG A 78 0.96 7.26 -19.15
N ASP A 79 -0.02 6.43 -19.50
CA ASP A 79 -0.87 6.68 -20.65
C ASP A 79 -2.22 7.35 -20.28
N GLU A 80 -2.72 7.10 -19.05
CA GLU A 80 -4.05 7.51 -18.58
C GLU A 80 -4.02 8.07 -17.14
N ALA A 81 -2.95 8.77 -16.75
CA ALA A 81 -2.75 9.28 -15.38
C ALA A 81 -3.94 10.10 -14.86
N ASP A 82 -4.50 10.97 -15.71
CA ASP A 82 -5.63 11.84 -15.36
C ASP A 82 -6.88 11.05 -14.92
N GLN A 83 -7.02 9.81 -15.34
CA GLN A 83 -8.12 8.92 -14.95
C GLN A 83 -7.75 8.02 -13.78
N ILE A 84 -6.54 7.51 -13.74
CA ILE A 84 -6.10 6.52 -12.75
C ILE A 84 -5.75 7.16 -11.40
N VAL A 85 -5.11 8.32 -11.39
CA VAL A 85 -4.68 8.98 -10.14
C VAL A 85 -5.86 9.35 -9.25
N PRO A 86 -6.96 9.96 -9.74
CA PRO A 86 -8.13 10.21 -8.91
C PRO A 86 -8.76 8.94 -8.32
N GLU A 87 -8.81 7.86 -9.10
CA GLU A 87 -9.36 6.58 -8.63
C GLU A 87 -8.48 5.95 -7.55
N LEU A 88 -7.15 5.97 -7.72
CA LEU A 88 -6.23 5.54 -6.68
C LEU A 88 -6.40 6.39 -5.41
N ALA A 89 -6.52 7.71 -5.56
CA ALA A 89 -6.74 8.62 -4.42
C ALA A 89 -8.05 8.33 -3.68
N SER A 90 -9.10 7.89 -4.39
CA SER A 90 -10.41 7.57 -3.79
C SER A 90 -10.38 6.34 -2.88
N VAL A 91 -9.53 5.35 -3.18
CA VAL A 91 -9.39 4.13 -2.36
C VAL A 91 -8.35 4.25 -1.25
N MET A 92 -7.48 5.24 -1.32
CA MET A 92 -6.37 5.43 -0.38
C MET A 92 -6.80 5.59 1.08
N PRO A 93 -7.91 6.29 1.43
CA PRO A 93 -8.38 6.37 2.81
C PRO A 93 -8.66 5.00 3.44
N ILE A 94 -9.25 4.08 2.70
CA ILE A 94 -9.53 2.71 3.18
C ILE A 94 -8.22 1.95 3.40
N VAL A 95 -7.27 2.08 2.49
CA VAL A 95 -5.94 1.46 2.63
C VAL A 95 -5.22 1.98 3.87
N LEU A 96 -5.24 3.30 4.10
CA LEU A 96 -4.64 3.94 5.27
C LEU A 96 -5.31 3.48 6.56
N GLU A 97 -6.63 3.37 6.58
CA GLU A 97 -7.38 2.89 7.75
C GLU A 97 -7.00 1.45 8.10
N LEU A 98 -6.97 0.54 7.12
CA LEU A 98 -6.63 -0.86 7.34
C LEU A 98 -5.18 -1.03 7.79
N LEU A 99 -4.23 -0.38 7.11
CA LEU A 99 -2.81 -0.42 7.48
C LEU A 99 -2.58 0.23 8.86
N GLY A 100 -3.21 1.36 9.13
CA GLY A 100 -3.15 2.05 10.42
C GLY A 100 -3.69 1.19 11.56
N ALA A 101 -4.82 0.50 11.35
CA ALA A 101 -5.39 -0.42 12.34
C ALA A 101 -4.45 -1.58 12.67
N GLU A 102 -3.83 -2.19 11.65
CA GLU A 102 -2.85 -3.27 11.84
C GLU A 102 -1.60 -2.78 12.58
N LEU A 103 -1.04 -1.64 12.17
CA LEU A 103 0.11 -1.04 12.85
C LEU A 103 -0.22 -0.67 14.31
N ALA A 104 -1.37 -0.05 14.57
CA ALA A 104 -1.81 0.29 15.92
C ALA A 104 -1.97 -0.96 16.80
N ARG A 105 -2.50 -2.05 16.24
CA ARG A 105 -2.63 -3.34 16.94
C ARG A 105 -1.27 -3.88 17.37
N ARG A 106 -0.24 -3.78 16.52
CA ARG A 106 1.13 -4.23 16.81
C ARG A 106 1.85 -3.29 17.77
N LEU A 107 1.76 -1.97 17.55
CA LEU A 107 2.39 -0.98 18.41
C LEU A 107 1.93 -1.09 19.87
N ARG A 108 0.68 -1.48 20.12
CA ARG A 108 0.19 -1.74 21.49
C ARG A 108 0.91 -2.89 22.21
N ARG A 109 1.66 -3.71 21.48
CA ARG A 109 2.46 -4.82 22.06
C ARG A 109 3.94 -4.45 22.20
N GLU A 110 4.33 -3.30 21.66
CA GLU A 110 5.70 -2.79 21.67
C GLU A 110 5.94 -1.85 22.87
N ARG A 111 7.20 -1.68 23.21
CA ARG A 111 7.61 -0.68 24.18
C ARG A 111 7.77 0.67 23.51
N LEU A 112 6.76 1.52 23.63
CA LEU A 112 6.76 2.85 23.03
C LEU A 112 7.54 3.86 23.87
N ARG A 113 8.03 4.93 23.24
CA ARG A 113 8.60 6.08 23.93
C ARG A 113 7.52 6.79 24.76
N PRO A 114 7.91 7.45 25.89
CA PRO A 114 6.97 8.24 26.66
C PRO A 114 6.26 9.30 25.81
N GLY A 115 4.94 9.37 25.93
CA GLY A 115 4.11 10.33 25.20
C GLY A 115 3.73 9.92 23.78
N VAL A 116 4.15 8.74 23.30
CA VAL A 116 3.72 8.22 21.99
C VAL A 116 2.41 7.48 22.13
N GLU A 117 1.38 7.96 21.43
CA GLU A 117 0.08 7.29 21.32
C GLU A 117 0.07 6.31 20.14
N PRO A 118 -0.27 5.01 20.38
CA PRO A 118 -0.18 3.98 19.34
C PRO A 118 -0.97 4.30 18.07
N GLY A 119 -2.14 4.95 18.20
CA GLY A 119 -2.99 5.30 17.05
C GLY A 119 -2.39 6.40 16.19
N GLU A 120 -1.85 7.45 16.81
CA GLU A 120 -1.20 8.56 16.10
C GLU A 120 0.08 8.10 15.40
N ALA A 121 0.90 7.30 16.10
CA ALA A 121 2.09 6.71 15.50
C ALA A 121 1.76 5.79 14.33
N ALA A 122 0.70 4.99 14.43
CA ALA A 122 0.25 4.11 13.38
C ALA A 122 -0.20 4.86 12.12
N ASP A 123 -0.97 5.95 12.27
CA ASP A 123 -1.40 6.79 11.13
C ASP A 123 -0.18 7.39 10.41
N LEU A 124 0.75 7.96 11.16
CA LEU A 124 1.99 8.48 10.59
C LEU A 124 2.79 7.41 9.86
N LEU A 125 3.01 6.26 10.50
CA LEU A 125 3.77 5.15 9.91
C LEU A 125 3.09 4.60 8.65
N ALA A 126 1.76 4.48 8.64
CA ALA A 126 1.00 4.04 7.46
C ALA A 126 1.23 4.99 6.27
N ARG A 127 1.10 6.30 6.49
CA ARG A 127 1.31 7.32 5.45
C ARG A 127 2.73 7.31 4.91
N MET A 128 3.72 7.26 5.81
CA MET A 128 5.14 7.25 5.43
C MET A 128 5.49 5.97 4.65
N THR A 129 4.99 4.81 5.11
CA THR A 129 5.21 3.53 4.45
C THR A 129 4.66 3.54 3.02
N LEU A 130 3.42 3.98 2.82
CA LEU A 130 2.81 4.06 1.48
C LEU A 130 3.52 5.08 0.58
N SER A 131 3.95 6.22 1.14
CA SER A 131 4.71 7.22 0.40
C SER A 131 6.05 6.67 -0.12
N TRP A 132 6.82 6.01 0.73
CA TRP A 132 8.11 5.44 0.32
C TRP A 132 7.97 4.18 -0.55
N MET A 133 6.94 3.37 -0.33
CA MET A 133 6.64 2.23 -1.21
C MET A 133 6.45 2.67 -2.67
N GLY A 134 5.76 3.79 -2.90
CA GLY A 134 5.55 4.34 -4.24
C GLY A 134 6.77 5.04 -4.82
N ALA A 135 7.60 5.68 -3.98
CA ALA A 135 8.78 6.43 -4.41
C ALA A 135 9.84 6.44 -3.30
N GLY A 136 10.79 5.54 -3.37
CA GLY A 136 11.85 5.36 -2.35
C GLY A 136 12.75 6.59 -2.10
N GLY A 137 12.67 7.60 -2.95
CA GLY A 137 13.51 8.80 -2.85
C GLY A 137 14.99 8.47 -2.98
N SER A 138 15.79 8.82 -1.97
CA SER A 138 17.22 8.51 -1.91
C SER A 138 17.54 7.13 -1.31
N TRP A 139 16.52 6.37 -0.92
CA TRP A 139 16.69 5.04 -0.33
C TRP A 139 16.56 3.96 -1.41
N ASP A 140 17.53 3.06 -1.42
CA ASP A 140 17.48 1.85 -2.23
C ASP A 140 16.61 0.82 -1.51
N LEU A 141 15.36 0.66 -1.94
CA LEU A 141 14.40 -0.29 -1.34
C LEU A 141 14.61 -1.73 -1.83
N ASP A 142 15.51 -1.96 -2.78
CA ASP A 142 15.95 -3.30 -3.19
C ASP A 142 17.12 -3.78 -2.33
N ASP A 143 17.81 -2.89 -1.59
CA ASP A 143 18.83 -3.25 -0.61
C ASP A 143 18.22 -3.49 0.78
N PRO A 144 18.18 -4.74 1.28
CA PRO A 144 17.63 -5.04 2.61
C PRO A 144 18.32 -4.28 3.75
N ALA A 145 19.60 -3.90 3.60
CA ALA A 145 20.31 -3.14 4.62
C ALA A 145 19.85 -1.67 4.63
N ALA A 146 19.59 -1.09 3.46
CA ALA A 146 19.01 0.26 3.36
C ALA A 146 17.57 0.29 3.92
N VAL A 147 16.74 -0.71 3.61
CA VAL A 147 15.38 -0.81 4.15
C VAL A 147 15.40 -0.90 5.68
N ARG A 148 16.27 -1.75 6.26
CA ARG A 148 16.42 -1.84 7.73
C ARG A 148 16.85 -0.52 8.37
N ARG A 149 17.79 0.21 7.75
CA ARG A 149 18.20 1.55 8.23
C ARG A 149 17.04 2.54 8.15
N LEU A 150 16.32 2.58 7.03
CA LEU A 150 15.14 3.43 6.85
C LEU A 150 14.09 3.19 7.94
N VAL A 151 13.71 1.93 8.16
CA VAL A 151 12.71 1.56 9.17
C VAL A 151 13.19 1.94 10.57
N ARG A 152 14.40 1.55 10.94
CA ARG A 152 14.91 1.81 12.28
C ARG A 152 15.14 3.29 12.55
N ASP A 153 15.82 3.98 11.63
CA ASP A 153 16.39 5.30 11.89
C ASP A 153 15.43 6.44 11.50
N GLN A 154 14.46 6.19 10.63
CA GLN A 154 13.52 7.21 10.17
C GLN A 154 12.07 6.93 10.62
N LEU A 155 11.61 5.68 10.57
CA LEU A 155 10.23 5.35 10.94
C LEU A 155 10.07 5.12 12.44
N LEU A 156 10.91 4.28 13.04
CA LEU A 156 10.70 3.80 14.40
C LEU A 156 11.52 4.53 15.46
N ALA A 157 12.53 5.33 15.10
CA ALA A 157 13.40 6.02 16.06
C ALA A 157 12.65 6.96 17.00
N GLY A 158 11.56 7.62 16.53
CA GLY A 158 10.69 8.47 17.34
C GLY A 158 9.57 7.73 18.06
N VAL A 159 9.34 6.45 17.75
CA VAL A 159 8.18 5.68 18.19
C VAL A 159 8.55 4.65 19.26
N LEU A 160 9.57 3.82 19.01
CA LEU A 160 9.96 2.77 19.93
C LEU A 160 10.96 3.28 20.98
N ALA A 161 10.81 2.81 22.20
CA ALA A 161 11.81 3.04 23.24
C ALA A 161 13.10 2.26 22.92
N GLU A 162 14.25 2.89 23.18
CA GLU A 162 15.53 2.18 23.09
C GLU A 162 15.55 0.99 24.07
N ALA A 163 16.16 -0.12 23.62
CA ALA A 163 16.42 -1.21 24.53
C ALA A 163 17.31 -0.72 25.69
N PRO A 164 17.06 -1.13 26.95
CA PRO A 164 17.94 -0.77 28.06
C PRO A 164 19.36 -1.22 27.72
N ARG A 165 20.30 -0.29 27.77
CA ARG A 165 21.74 -0.62 27.68
C ARG A 165 22.08 -1.47 28.90
N GLY A 166 22.28 -2.75 28.67
CA GLY A 166 22.75 -3.69 29.68
C GLY A 166 24.17 -3.36 30.15
#